data_c9fdfb36e7cf6151b96be46bcbf73c47
#
_entry.id   c9fdfb36e7cf6151b96be46bcbf73c47
#
_cell.length_a   1.000
_cell.length_b   1.000
_cell.length_c   1.000
_cell.angle_alpha   90.00
_cell.angle_beta   90.00
_cell.angle_gamma   90.00
#
_symmetry.space_group_name_H-M   'P 1'
#
loop_
_entity.id
_entity.type
_entity.pdbx_description
1 polymer ?
#
loop_
_entity_poly.entity_id
_entity_poly.type
_entity_poly.pdbx_seq_one_letter_code
_entity_poly.pdbx_strand_id
1 'polypeptide(L)'
;MVLSGMVNKDLAAGLTRAGLPAIGISGRDGAMIRARLEPDLGRVGVPVEVDPAPVRALWDAGLLPVVSPVSCGPSGESVNVNADEAALVLARGLGAAALVYFSDVDGVRVGEETVAVLDASTAERLIGDGTITAGMALKVRMALEAAQAGIPEVVVAGKARLTGGFGGTRITTGEPMAKRAGKSRIRRGLR
;
A
#
# COMPACT_ATOMS: atom_id res chain seq x y z
N MET A 1 14.28 -6.10 13.92
CA MET A 1 13.62 -6.53 15.20
C MET A 1 12.53 -5.57 15.62
N VAL A 2 12.73 -4.23 15.65
CA VAL A 2 11.70 -3.28 16.13
C VAL A 2 10.41 -3.37 15.32
N LEU A 3 10.47 -3.21 13.99
CA LEU A 3 9.26 -3.21 13.15
C LEU A 3 8.47 -4.54 13.22
N SER A 4 9.13 -5.68 13.00
CA SER A 4 8.42 -6.99 12.94
C SER A 4 8.18 -7.62 14.31
N GLY A 5 9.04 -7.34 15.30
CA GLY A 5 8.95 -7.97 16.63
C GLY A 5 8.12 -7.18 17.64
N MET A 6 8.17 -5.85 17.62
CA MET A 6 7.48 -4.99 18.58
C MET A 6 6.31 -4.25 17.94
N VAL A 7 6.56 -3.32 17.04
CA VAL A 7 5.53 -2.46 16.47
C VAL A 7 4.43 -3.25 15.77
N ASN A 8 4.80 -4.24 14.97
CA ASN A 8 3.87 -5.11 14.27
C ASN A 8 2.95 -5.88 15.23
N LYS A 9 3.52 -6.44 16.31
CA LYS A 9 2.77 -7.22 17.30
C LYS A 9 1.87 -6.33 18.15
N ASP A 10 2.33 -5.14 18.53
CA ASP A 10 1.53 -4.18 19.28
C ASP A 10 0.34 -3.68 18.45
N LEU A 11 0.55 -3.42 17.17
CA LEU A 11 -0.53 -3.03 16.24
C LEU A 11 -1.56 -4.15 16.08
N ALA A 12 -1.11 -5.39 15.82
CA ALA A 12 -2.01 -6.53 15.71
C ALA A 12 -2.81 -6.76 17.00
N ALA A 13 -2.16 -6.67 18.17
CA ALA A 13 -2.82 -6.78 19.46
C ALA A 13 -3.83 -5.63 19.69
N GLY A 14 -3.51 -4.40 19.25
CA GLY A 14 -4.40 -3.25 19.31
C GLY A 14 -5.66 -3.46 18.47
N LEU A 15 -5.51 -3.95 17.25
CA LEU A 15 -6.63 -4.27 16.37
C LEU A 15 -7.50 -5.40 16.95
N THR A 16 -6.88 -6.43 17.51
CA THR A 16 -7.62 -7.52 18.16
C THR A 16 -8.44 -7.02 19.35
N ARG A 17 -7.87 -6.13 20.19
CA ARG A 17 -8.63 -5.47 21.27
C ARG A 17 -9.80 -4.63 20.77
N ALA A 18 -9.68 -4.08 19.56
CA ALA A 18 -10.76 -3.34 18.89
C ALA A 18 -11.80 -4.24 18.19
N GLY A 19 -11.71 -5.56 18.36
CA GLY A 19 -12.65 -6.52 17.79
C GLY A 19 -12.31 -7.02 16.39
N LEU A 20 -11.12 -6.69 15.86
CA LEU A 20 -10.63 -7.18 14.58
C LEU A 20 -9.60 -8.30 14.82
N PRO A 21 -9.91 -9.57 14.52
CA PRO A 21 -8.97 -10.67 14.78
C PRO A 21 -7.73 -10.53 13.89
N ALA A 22 -6.69 -9.86 14.40
CA ALA A 22 -5.50 -9.51 13.64
C ALA A 22 -4.30 -10.38 14.01
N ILE A 23 -3.46 -10.67 13.01
CA ILE A 23 -2.19 -11.37 13.18
C ILE A 23 -1.06 -10.60 12.54
N GLY A 24 0.04 -10.42 13.30
CA GLY A 24 1.24 -9.76 12.81
C GLY A 24 2.18 -10.76 12.10
N ILE A 25 2.50 -10.46 10.85
CA ILE A 25 3.47 -11.19 10.02
C ILE A 25 4.45 -10.21 9.39
N SER A 26 5.46 -10.74 8.72
CA SER A 26 6.42 -9.94 7.94
C SER A 26 6.46 -10.44 6.49
N GLY A 27 6.97 -9.65 5.59
CA GLY A 27 7.22 -10.07 4.22
C GLY A 27 8.20 -11.24 4.10
N ARG A 28 8.96 -11.53 5.16
CA ARG A 28 9.87 -12.67 5.23
C ARG A 28 9.15 -13.99 5.52
N ASP A 29 8.02 -13.96 6.23
CA ASP A 29 7.28 -15.17 6.58
C ASP A 29 6.74 -15.84 5.31
N GLY A 30 7.08 -17.11 5.13
CA GLY A 30 6.81 -17.83 3.90
C GLY A 30 7.53 -17.27 2.66
N ALA A 31 8.56 -16.43 2.82
CA ALA A 31 9.20 -15.69 1.75
C ALA A 31 8.19 -14.89 0.90
N MET A 32 7.14 -14.37 1.55
CA MET A 32 6.00 -13.71 0.92
C MET A 32 6.41 -12.50 0.08
N ILE A 33 7.38 -11.70 0.55
CA ILE A 33 7.98 -10.62 -0.23
C ILE A 33 9.46 -10.92 -0.40
N ARG A 34 9.88 -11.16 -1.64
CA ARG A 34 11.29 -11.31 -1.98
C ARG A 34 11.86 -9.97 -2.41
N ALA A 35 13.04 -9.63 -1.93
CA ALA A 35 13.70 -8.37 -2.20
C ALA A 35 15.09 -8.59 -2.78
N ARG A 36 15.48 -7.76 -3.74
CA ARG A 36 16.87 -7.60 -4.20
C ARG A 36 17.54 -6.57 -3.29
N LEU A 37 18.77 -6.84 -2.88
CA LEU A 37 19.56 -5.89 -2.11
C LEU A 37 19.93 -4.67 -2.96
N GLU A 38 19.86 -3.50 -2.36
CA GLU A 38 20.42 -2.28 -2.95
C GLU A 38 21.91 -2.20 -2.66
N PRO A 39 22.74 -1.97 -3.69
CA PRO A 39 24.17 -1.79 -3.53
C PRO A 39 24.47 -0.71 -2.47
N ASP A 40 25.47 -0.96 -1.64
CA ASP A 40 26.01 -0.01 -0.66
C ASP A 40 25.07 0.39 0.49
N LEU A 41 23.82 -0.12 0.52
CA LEU A 41 22.84 0.17 1.58
C LEU A 41 22.71 -0.96 2.60
N GLY A 42 23.60 -1.94 2.59
CA GLY A 42 23.61 -3.06 3.53
C GLY A 42 22.37 -3.95 3.38
N ARG A 43 21.54 -4.04 4.43
CA ARG A 43 20.32 -4.85 4.41
C ARG A 43 19.07 -4.07 4.01
N VAL A 44 19.21 -3.17 3.07
CA VAL A 44 18.11 -2.46 2.42
C VAL A 44 17.93 -3.03 1.01
N GLY A 45 16.71 -3.12 0.55
CA GLY A 45 16.42 -3.62 -0.78
C GLY A 45 15.08 -3.15 -1.32
N VAL A 46 14.84 -3.50 -2.57
CA VAL A 46 13.56 -3.27 -3.27
C VAL A 46 12.83 -4.59 -3.47
N PRO A 47 11.50 -4.62 -3.35
CA PRO A 47 10.71 -5.83 -3.58
C PRO A 47 10.74 -6.17 -5.07
N VAL A 48 10.98 -7.45 -5.39
CA VAL A 48 11.05 -7.95 -6.78
C VAL A 48 10.00 -9.01 -7.08
N GLU A 49 9.53 -9.71 -6.06
CA GLU A 49 8.54 -10.77 -6.20
C GLU A 49 7.65 -10.82 -4.96
N VAL A 50 6.38 -11.16 -5.14
CA VAL A 50 5.44 -11.37 -4.05
C VAL A 50 4.65 -12.66 -4.25
N ASP A 51 4.55 -13.45 -3.18
CA ASP A 51 3.60 -14.56 -3.07
C ASP A 51 2.44 -14.13 -2.16
N PRO A 52 1.24 -13.90 -2.68
CA PRO A 52 0.09 -13.50 -1.88
C PRO A 52 -0.56 -14.65 -1.08
N ALA A 53 -0.13 -15.91 -1.26
CA ALA A 53 -0.76 -17.07 -0.65
C ALA A 53 -0.82 -17.00 0.90
N PRO A 54 0.23 -16.56 1.63
CA PRO A 54 0.13 -16.43 3.08
C PRO A 54 -0.96 -15.45 3.54
N VAL A 55 -1.12 -14.32 2.85
CA VAL A 55 -2.19 -13.34 3.15
C VAL A 55 -3.56 -13.94 2.88
N ARG A 56 -3.74 -14.62 1.75
CA ARG A 56 -5.01 -15.26 1.39
C ARG A 56 -5.41 -16.33 2.40
N ALA A 57 -4.46 -17.18 2.82
CA ALA A 57 -4.70 -18.20 3.82
C ALA A 57 -5.18 -17.62 5.17
N LEU A 58 -4.61 -16.47 5.58
CA LEU A 58 -5.07 -15.78 6.79
C LEU A 58 -6.47 -15.18 6.61
N TRP A 59 -6.79 -14.62 5.46
CA TRP A 59 -8.15 -14.14 5.17
C TRP A 59 -9.18 -15.27 5.15
N ASP A 60 -8.84 -16.41 4.56
CA ASP A 60 -9.70 -17.60 4.55
C ASP A 60 -9.95 -18.13 5.97
N ALA A 61 -9.00 -17.94 6.89
CA ALA A 61 -9.13 -18.22 8.32
C ALA A 61 -9.87 -17.10 9.10
N GLY A 62 -10.35 -16.04 8.45
CA GLY A 62 -11.02 -14.90 9.10
C GLY A 62 -10.08 -13.98 9.86
N LEU A 63 -8.78 -14.00 9.56
CA LEU A 63 -7.76 -13.20 10.24
C LEU A 63 -7.36 -11.99 9.38
N LEU A 64 -7.16 -10.85 10.03
CA LEU A 64 -6.62 -9.64 9.43
C LEU A 64 -5.10 -9.63 9.51
N PRO A 65 -4.35 -9.79 8.39
CA PRO A 65 -2.91 -9.74 8.40
C PRO A 65 -2.40 -8.30 8.57
N VAL A 66 -1.48 -8.12 9.51
CA VAL A 66 -0.69 -6.90 9.70
C VAL A 66 0.72 -7.21 9.23
N VAL A 67 1.11 -6.68 8.08
CA VAL A 67 2.37 -7.04 7.43
C VAL A 67 3.43 -5.97 7.70
N SER A 68 4.57 -6.36 8.28
CA SER A 68 5.74 -5.48 8.35
C SER A 68 6.59 -5.59 7.08
N PRO A 69 7.29 -4.50 6.68
CA PRO A 69 8.03 -4.46 5.41
C PRO A 69 9.39 -5.18 5.46
N VAL A 70 9.68 -5.95 6.53
CA VAL A 70 10.87 -6.80 6.56
C VAL A 70 10.64 -7.98 5.63
N SER A 71 11.45 -8.09 4.61
CA SER A 71 11.31 -9.00 3.48
C SER A 71 12.43 -10.05 3.43
N CYS A 72 12.34 -11.00 2.51
CA CYS A 72 13.29 -12.07 2.31
C CYS A 72 14.30 -11.68 1.24
N GLY A 73 15.59 -11.62 1.59
CA GLY A 73 16.68 -11.41 0.65
C GLY A 73 17.04 -12.66 -0.14
N PRO A 74 17.98 -12.56 -1.11
CA PRO A 74 18.34 -13.66 -2.01
C PRO A 74 18.84 -14.92 -1.31
N SER A 75 19.50 -14.77 -0.15
CA SER A 75 20.03 -15.89 0.65
C SER A 75 19.13 -16.23 1.86
N GLY A 76 17.88 -15.71 1.90
CA GLY A 76 16.95 -15.90 3.00
C GLY A 76 17.15 -14.98 4.21
N GLU A 77 18.07 -14.02 4.11
CA GLU A 77 18.31 -13.00 5.14
C GLU A 77 17.17 -11.99 5.23
N SER A 78 17.09 -11.32 6.39
CA SER A 78 16.13 -10.21 6.56
C SER A 78 16.63 -8.97 5.83
N VAL A 79 15.78 -8.41 4.97
CA VAL A 79 16.02 -7.19 4.20
C VAL A 79 14.94 -6.17 4.55
N ASN A 80 15.34 -4.94 4.82
CA ASN A 80 14.42 -3.83 5.02
C ASN A 80 13.97 -3.27 3.67
N VAL A 81 12.68 -3.22 3.45
CA VAL A 81 12.05 -2.65 2.25
C VAL A 81 11.23 -1.43 2.64
N ASN A 82 11.11 -0.46 1.76
CA ASN A 82 10.21 0.66 1.98
C ASN A 82 8.76 0.15 2.12
N ALA A 83 8.04 0.64 3.13
CA ALA A 83 6.69 0.16 3.44
C ALA A 83 5.68 0.47 2.33
N ASP A 84 5.81 1.62 1.65
CA ASP A 84 4.93 2.01 0.55
C ASP A 84 5.17 1.11 -0.68
N GLU A 85 6.43 0.70 -0.95
CA GLU A 85 6.77 -0.28 -1.98
C GLU A 85 6.26 -1.68 -1.65
N ALA A 86 6.43 -2.11 -0.40
CA ALA A 86 5.90 -3.40 0.06
C ALA A 86 4.37 -3.45 -0.07
N ALA A 87 3.67 -2.36 0.27
CA ALA A 87 2.23 -2.24 0.11
C ALA A 87 1.79 -2.32 -1.36
N LEU A 88 2.53 -1.65 -2.25
CA LEU A 88 2.26 -1.68 -3.70
C LEU A 88 2.35 -3.10 -4.27
N VAL A 89 3.45 -3.81 -4.01
CA VAL A 89 3.63 -5.17 -4.57
C VAL A 89 2.62 -6.16 -3.99
N LEU A 90 2.29 -6.04 -2.70
CA LEU A 90 1.23 -6.84 -2.08
C LEU A 90 -0.14 -6.55 -2.69
N ALA A 91 -0.51 -5.28 -2.85
CA ALA A 91 -1.78 -4.89 -3.44
C ALA A 91 -1.93 -5.43 -4.87
N ARG A 92 -0.85 -5.39 -5.67
CA ARG A 92 -0.82 -5.99 -7.02
C ARG A 92 -0.99 -7.50 -6.98
N GLY A 93 -0.21 -8.20 -6.15
CA GLY A 93 -0.26 -9.66 -6.04
C GLY A 93 -1.60 -10.18 -5.53
N LEU A 94 -2.25 -9.42 -4.67
CA LEU A 94 -3.58 -9.72 -4.15
C LEU A 94 -4.72 -9.39 -5.13
N GLY A 95 -4.47 -8.56 -6.12
CA GLY A 95 -5.53 -7.97 -6.97
C GLY A 95 -6.43 -7.05 -6.18
N ALA A 96 -5.85 -6.20 -5.32
CA ALA A 96 -6.59 -5.35 -4.39
C ALA A 96 -7.53 -4.39 -5.12
N ALA A 97 -8.74 -4.22 -4.59
CA ALA A 97 -9.72 -3.24 -5.10
C ALA A 97 -9.32 -1.80 -4.74
N ALA A 98 -8.58 -1.63 -3.65
CA ALA A 98 -8.11 -0.32 -3.21
C ALA A 98 -6.75 -0.43 -2.53
N LEU A 99 -5.95 0.65 -2.63
CA LEU A 99 -4.72 0.86 -1.86
C LEU A 99 -4.77 2.25 -1.23
N VAL A 100 -4.65 2.29 0.09
CA VAL A 100 -4.68 3.54 0.85
C VAL A 100 -3.33 3.75 1.53
N TYR A 101 -2.63 4.81 1.14
CA TYR A 101 -1.42 5.26 1.80
C TYR A 101 -1.75 6.25 2.90
N PHE A 102 -1.55 5.85 4.15
CA PHE A 102 -1.73 6.76 5.28
C PHE A 102 -0.55 7.71 5.43
N SER A 103 -0.88 8.96 5.74
CA SER A 103 0.07 10.04 6.00
C SER A 103 -0.27 10.77 7.30
N ASP A 104 0.64 11.57 7.78
CA ASP A 104 0.45 12.52 8.89
C ASP A 104 -0.40 13.74 8.49
N VAL A 105 -0.58 13.95 7.17
CA VAL A 105 -1.45 14.98 6.60
C VAL A 105 -2.67 14.36 5.90
N ASP A 106 -3.76 15.11 5.77
CA ASP A 106 -5.07 14.63 5.27
C ASP A 106 -5.12 14.36 3.76
N GLY A 107 -3.99 14.33 3.09
CA GLY A 107 -3.83 14.11 1.66
C GLY A 107 -2.69 14.93 1.07
N VAL A 108 -2.62 15.00 -0.25
CA VAL A 108 -1.62 15.83 -0.96
C VAL A 108 -2.04 17.29 -0.88
N ARG A 109 -1.16 18.15 -0.38
CA ARG A 109 -1.40 19.58 -0.23
C ARG A 109 -0.75 20.37 -1.35
N VAL A 110 -1.49 21.39 -1.83
CA VAL A 110 -0.99 22.43 -2.72
C VAL A 110 -1.26 23.77 -2.05
N GLY A 111 -0.22 24.42 -1.54
CA GLY A 111 -0.37 25.50 -0.60
C GLY A 111 -1.03 25.05 0.70
N GLU A 112 -2.15 25.68 1.07
CA GLU A 112 -2.91 25.34 2.27
C GLU A 112 -4.04 24.33 2.02
N GLU A 113 -4.37 24.04 0.77
CA GLU A 113 -5.50 23.19 0.40
C GLU A 113 -5.08 21.74 0.14
N THR A 114 -5.93 20.77 0.56
CA THR A 114 -5.79 19.37 0.19
C THR A 114 -6.50 19.13 -1.13
N VAL A 115 -5.77 18.60 -2.11
CA VAL A 115 -6.32 18.29 -3.45
C VAL A 115 -7.19 17.03 -3.35
N ALA A 116 -8.41 17.09 -3.87
CA ALA A 116 -9.31 15.93 -3.85
C ALA A 116 -8.90 14.83 -4.84
N VAL A 117 -8.42 15.22 -6.02
CA VAL A 117 -7.98 14.32 -7.10
C VAL A 117 -6.67 14.84 -7.67
N LEU A 118 -5.73 13.93 -7.88
CA LEU A 118 -4.43 14.23 -8.47
C LEU A 118 -4.14 13.23 -9.60
N ASP A 119 -4.04 13.72 -10.81
CA ASP A 119 -3.63 12.92 -11.98
C ASP A 119 -2.11 12.93 -12.16
N ALA A 120 -1.61 12.00 -13.00
CA ALA A 120 -0.19 11.81 -13.23
C ALA A 120 0.51 13.07 -13.73
N SER A 121 -0.10 13.79 -14.68
CA SER A 121 0.51 14.99 -15.30
C SER A 121 0.64 16.13 -14.31
N THR A 122 -0.41 16.36 -13.52
CA THR A 122 -0.43 17.37 -12.46
C THR A 122 0.56 17.00 -11.35
N ALA A 123 0.64 15.72 -10.96
CA ALA A 123 1.57 15.26 -9.94
C ALA A 123 3.03 15.47 -10.36
N GLU A 124 3.41 15.09 -11.59
CA GLU A 124 4.77 15.28 -12.10
C GLU A 124 5.15 16.76 -12.15
N ARG A 125 4.23 17.63 -12.57
CA ARG A 125 4.46 19.07 -12.56
C ARG A 125 4.68 19.61 -11.14
N LEU A 126 3.81 19.23 -10.18
CA LEU A 126 3.90 19.71 -8.80
C LEU A 126 5.12 19.15 -8.03
N ILE A 127 5.61 17.98 -8.42
CA ILE A 127 6.88 17.44 -7.92
C ILE A 127 8.05 18.18 -8.58
N GLY A 128 7.97 18.44 -9.89
CA GLY A 128 9.04 19.10 -10.64
C GLY A 128 9.25 20.57 -10.25
N ASP A 129 8.19 21.30 -9.92
CA ASP A 129 8.26 22.68 -9.46
C ASP A 129 8.52 22.83 -7.94
N GLY A 130 8.64 21.71 -7.22
CA GLY A 130 8.94 21.69 -5.78
C GLY A 130 7.74 21.97 -4.88
N THR A 131 6.52 22.03 -5.39
CA THR A 131 5.30 22.16 -4.58
C THR A 131 5.06 20.92 -3.72
N ILE A 132 5.30 19.72 -4.30
CA ILE A 132 5.26 18.44 -3.58
C ILE A 132 6.71 17.99 -3.37
N THR A 133 7.16 17.91 -2.12
CA THR A 133 8.56 17.63 -1.78
C THR A 133 8.75 16.39 -0.90
N ALA A 134 10.00 15.97 -0.76
CA ALA A 134 10.47 14.94 0.18
C ALA A 134 9.63 13.65 0.20
N GLY A 135 9.22 13.22 1.40
CA GLY A 135 8.48 11.97 1.59
C GLY A 135 7.12 11.93 0.90
N MET A 136 6.44 13.10 0.72
CA MET A 136 5.17 13.16 0.00
C MET A 136 5.36 12.90 -1.50
N ALA A 137 6.45 13.40 -2.09
CA ALA A 137 6.76 13.14 -3.51
C ALA A 137 6.98 11.64 -3.76
N LEU A 138 7.70 10.95 -2.87
CA LEU A 138 7.88 9.50 -2.96
C LEU A 138 6.54 8.76 -2.86
N LYS A 139 5.69 9.11 -1.87
CA LYS A 139 4.37 8.51 -1.66
C LYS A 139 3.45 8.74 -2.87
N VAL A 140 3.45 9.94 -3.45
CA VAL A 140 2.68 10.24 -4.67
C VAL A 140 3.17 9.41 -5.85
N ARG A 141 4.48 9.23 -6.03
CA ARG A 141 5.04 8.38 -7.09
C ARG A 141 4.61 6.93 -6.92
N MET A 142 4.68 6.37 -5.70
CA MET A 142 4.21 5.00 -5.43
C MET A 142 2.70 4.87 -5.68
N ALA A 143 1.92 5.88 -5.32
CA ALA A 143 0.48 5.89 -5.57
C ALA A 143 0.13 5.99 -7.07
N LEU A 144 0.90 6.76 -7.85
CA LEU A 144 0.78 6.79 -9.31
C LEU A 144 1.13 5.44 -9.94
N GLU A 145 2.22 4.81 -9.50
CA GLU A 145 2.60 3.47 -9.96
C GLU A 145 1.52 2.44 -9.64
N ALA A 146 0.90 2.53 -8.47
CA ALA A 146 -0.23 1.68 -8.09
C ALA A 146 -1.44 1.87 -9.03
N ALA A 147 -1.78 3.10 -9.35
CA ALA A 147 -2.86 3.42 -10.29
C ALA A 147 -2.55 2.93 -11.71
N GLN A 148 -1.31 3.11 -12.18
CA GLN A 148 -0.82 2.60 -13.47
C GLN A 148 -0.81 1.08 -13.53
N ALA A 149 -0.49 0.42 -12.42
CA ALA A 149 -0.54 -1.04 -12.28
C ALA A 149 -1.97 -1.62 -12.28
N GLY A 150 -2.99 -0.76 -12.35
CA GLY A 150 -4.39 -1.15 -12.51
C GLY A 150 -5.15 -1.34 -11.20
N ILE A 151 -4.62 -0.90 -10.04
CA ILE A 151 -5.40 -0.88 -8.80
C ILE A 151 -6.54 0.14 -8.97
N PRO A 152 -7.82 -0.29 -8.80
CA PRO A 152 -8.98 0.53 -9.15
C PRO A 152 -9.09 1.83 -8.36
N GLU A 153 -8.76 1.80 -7.09
CA GLU A 153 -8.80 2.95 -6.19
C GLU A 153 -7.48 3.11 -5.44
N VAL A 154 -6.83 4.25 -5.62
CA VAL A 154 -5.59 4.59 -4.90
C VAL A 154 -5.78 5.94 -4.23
N VAL A 155 -5.52 6.00 -2.92
CA VAL A 155 -5.77 7.18 -2.10
C VAL A 155 -4.57 7.46 -1.21
N VAL A 156 -4.20 8.73 -1.09
CA VAL A 156 -3.33 9.23 -0.02
C VAL A 156 -4.22 9.93 1.01
N ALA A 157 -4.26 9.44 2.25
CA ALA A 157 -5.20 9.87 3.28
C ALA A 157 -4.51 10.15 4.61
N GLY A 158 -5.06 11.06 5.40
CA GLY A 158 -4.69 11.29 6.80
C GLY A 158 -5.59 10.52 7.77
N LYS A 159 -5.24 10.63 9.06
CA LYS A 159 -5.92 9.90 10.15
C LYS A 159 -7.38 10.32 10.37
N ALA A 160 -7.74 11.56 10.01
CA ALA A 160 -9.02 12.16 10.40
C ALA A 160 -10.22 11.74 9.54
N ARG A 161 -10.04 11.01 8.44
CA ARG A 161 -11.08 10.80 7.43
C ARG A 161 -11.40 9.34 7.13
N LEU A 162 -11.41 8.48 8.15
CA LEU A 162 -11.81 7.08 8.00
C LEU A 162 -13.32 6.83 8.14
N THR A 163 -14.08 7.81 8.57
CA THR A 163 -15.54 7.69 8.74
C THR A 163 -16.27 8.24 7.52
N GLY A 164 -16.85 7.35 6.71
CA GLY A 164 -17.69 7.73 5.56
C GLY A 164 -17.03 7.61 4.18
N GLY A 165 -15.97 6.83 4.04
CA GLY A 165 -15.18 6.62 2.81
C GLY A 165 -13.73 7.07 2.97
N PHE A 166 -12.88 6.72 2.04
CA PHE A 166 -11.48 7.14 2.05
C PHE A 166 -11.39 8.63 1.68
N GLY A 167 -11.43 9.50 2.70
CA GLY A 167 -11.12 10.92 2.51
C GLY A 167 -9.63 11.11 2.20
N GLY A 168 -9.27 12.14 1.46
CA GLY A 168 -7.89 12.41 1.08
C GLY A 168 -7.77 12.75 -0.39
N THR A 169 -6.58 12.52 -0.96
CA THR A 169 -6.31 12.71 -2.37
C THR A 169 -6.42 11.39 -3.12
N ARG A 170 -7.37 11.30 -4.04
CA ARG A 170 -7.45 10.18 -4.99
C ARG A 170 -6.42 10.37 -6.08
N ILE A 171 -5.63 9.33 -6.34
CA ILE A 171 -4.63 9.31 -7.41
C ILE A 171 -5.20 8.64 -8.65
N THR A 172 -5.01 9.26 -9.82
CA THR A 172 -5.50 8.74 -11.10
C THR A 172 -4.42 8.79 -12.18
N THR A 173 -4.59 7.97 -13.21
CA THR A 173 -3.68 7.97 -14.38
C THR A 173 -3.98 9.08 -15.39
N GLY A 174 -5.01 9.90 -15.14
CA GLY A 174 -5.45 10.94 -16.09
C GLY A 174 -6.44 10.43 -17.15
N GLU A 175 -6.72 9.12 -17.23
CA GLU A 175 -7.80 8.61 -18.08
C GLU A 175 -9.16 8.79 -17.40
N PRO A 176 -10.19 9.29 -18.12
CA PRO A 176 -11.53 9.45 -17.56
C PRO A 176 -12.12 8.10 -17.14
N MET A 177 -12.73 8.05 -15.94
CA MET A 177 -13.37 6.85 -15.34
C MET A 177 -14.43 6.14 -16.22
N ALA A 178 -14.84 6.72 -17.32
CA ALA A 178 -15.93 6.20 -18.18
C ALA A 178 -15.63 4.88 -18.90
N LYS A 179 -14.37 4.42 -18.98
CA LYS A 179 -14.01 3.17 -19.70
C LYS A 179 -13.84 1.93 -18.82
N ARG A 180 -13.89 2.04 -17.49
CA ARG A 180 -13.66 0.89 -16.58
C ARG A 180 -14.91 0.17 -16.07
N ALA A 181 -16.12 0.69 -16.31
CA ALA A 181 -17.38 0.12 -15.84
C ALA A 181 -17.90 -1.12 -16.62
N GLY A 182 -17.11 -1.70 -17.50
CA GLY A 182 -17.56 -2.70 -18.48
C GLY A 182 -16.97 -4.08 -18.34
N LYS A 183 -16.82 -4.69 -17.14
CA LYS A 183 -16.64 -6.16 -16.99
C LYS A 183 -16.72 -6.61 -15.51
N SER A 184 -17.84 -6.43 -14.87
CA SER A 184 -18.19 -7.24 -13.68
C SER A 184 -19.62 -7.74 -13.83
N ARG A 185 -19.79 -8.81 -14.62
CA ARG A 185 -20.96 -9.67 -14.52
C ARG A 185 -20.77 -10.59 -13.31
N ILE A 186 -21.23 -10.13 -12.15
CA ILE A 186 -21.51 -11.02 -11.03
C ILE A 186 -22.62 -11.96 -11.49
N ARG A 187 -22.29 -13.20 -11.79
CA ARG A 187 -23.28 -14.27 -11.93
C ARG A 187 -23.85 -14.55 -10.52
N ARG A 188 -25.03 -14.00 -10.26
CA ARG A 188 -25.91 -14.56 -9.23
C ARG A 188 -26.30 -15.97 -9.69
N GLY A 189 -25.87 -16.96 -8.98
CA GLY A 189 -26.33 -18.34 -9.05
C GLY A 189 -26.89 -18.71 -7.69
N LEU A 190 -28.17 -18.51 -7.50
CA LEU A 190 -28.98 -19.16 -6.48
C LEU A 190 -29.26 -20.60 -6.93
N ARG A 191 -28.85 -21.57 -6.14
CA ARG A 191 -29.72 -22.70 -5.65
C ARG A 191 -28.90 -23.53 -4.71
#